data_26b5d4a6858458e859fc74deafef043a
#
_entry.id   26b5d4a6858458e859fc74deafef043a
#
_cell.length_a   1.000
_cell.length_b   1.000
_cell.length_c   1.000
_cell.angle_alpha   90.00
_cell.angle_beta   90.00
_cell.angle_gamma   90.00
#
_symmetry.space_group_name_H-M   'P 1'
#
loop_
_entity.id
_entity.type
_entity.pdbx_description
1 polymer ?
#
loop_
_entity_poly.entity_id
_entity_poly.type
_entity_poly.pdbx_seq_one_letter_code
_entity_poly.pdbx_strand_id
1 'polypeptide(L)'
;RTIILLKSHRSFRSTGFHFLSCRQNESLVISGSTSDKDWTGNKNSIFKTLGASSHTEKEREENDFYATDPKAIELLCELEKFNEWIWENACGEGHLSKELQKQGYQVYSSDLIDRGYGHSGIDFLQYDKTWHGDIITNPPYKFAKEFIEKSLEILQEGNKCAMFLKIQFLEGKARKKLFTKYPPKKIYVSSSRLLCAKNADFDGMKAGGGSAVAYAWFIWEKGFQGQTTIEWFN
;
A
#
# COMPACT_ATOMS: atom_id res chain seq x y z
N ARG A 1 16.79 18.88 -53.39
CA ARG A 1 15.65 18.23 -54.09
C ARG A 1 14.47 18.19 -53.12
N THR A 2 13.67 19.15 -53.29
CA THR A 2 12.26 19.28 -53.67
C THR A 2 11.28 18.77 -52.63
N ILE A 3 10.70 19.72 -51.96
CA ILE A 3 9.52 19.73 -51.09
C ILE A 3 8.27 19.56 -51.97
N ILE A 4 7.33 18.71 -51.58
CA ILE A 4 5.94 18.78 -52.02
C ILE A 4 5.02 18.84 -50.80
N LEU A 5 4.43 20.02 -50.64
CA LEU A 5 3.28 20.30 -49.78
C LEU A 5 2.00 19.90 -50.52
N LEU A 6 1.17 19.10 -49.88
CA LEU A 6 -0.24 18.97 -50.30
C LEU A 6 -1.16 19.47 -49.20
N LYS A 7 -1.74 20.66 -49.45
CA LYS A 7 -2.91 21.19 -48.74
C LYS A 7 -4.15 20.44 -49.25
N SER A 8 -4.98 19.94 -48.36
CA SER A 8 -6.38 19.67 -48.70
C SER A 8 -7.29 20.37 -47.69
N HIS A 9 -7.96 21.39 -48.20
CA HIS A 9 -9.11 22.04 -47.59
C HIS A 9 -10.28 21.05 -47.56
N ARG A 10 -10.92 20.86 -46.41
CA ARG A 10 -12.33 20.48 -46.35
C ARG A 10 -13.07 21.42 -45.41
N SER A 11 -13.95 22.17 -46.02
CA SER A 11 -15.00 22.99 -45.48
C SER A 11 -15.94 22.19 -44.60
N PHE A 12 -16.15 22.65 -43.37
CA PHE A 12 -17.26 22.18 -42.55
C PHE A 12 -18.36 23.23 -42.52
N ARG A 13 -19.51 22.86 -43.07
CA ARG A 13 -20.73 23.66 -43.06
C ARG A 13 -21.31 23.66 -41.64
N SER A 14 -21.64 24.86 -41.16
CA SER A 14 -22.41 25.10 -39.96
C SER A 14 -23.85 24.70 -40.19
N THR A 15 -24.37 23.79 -39.37
CA THR A 15 -25.82 23.61 -39.21
C THR A 15 -26.22 24.18 -37.87
N GLY A 16 -27.03 25.25 -37.97
CA GLY A 16 -27.58 25.94 -36.82
C GLY A 16 -28.56 25.07 -36.04
N PHE A 17 -28.42 25.08 -34.74
CA PHE A 17 -29.46 24.55 -33.84
C PHE A 17 -30.34 25.72 -33.39
N HIS A 18 -31.60 25.66 -33.80
CA HIS A 18 -32.66 26.54 -33.30
C HIS A 18 -33.01 26.13 -31.88
N PHE A 19 -32.93 27.06 -30.94
CA PHE A 19 -33.56 26.97 -29.64
C PHE A 19 -35.06 27.19 -29.79
N LEU A 20 -35.86 26.15 -29.66
CA LEU A 20 -37.30 26.25 -29.40
C LEU A 20 -37.56 26.22 -27.89
N SER A 21 -37.94 27.37 -27.37
CA SER A 21 -38.57 27.52 -26.06
C SER A 21 -39.92 26.81 -26.09
N CYS A 22 -40.07 25.77 -25.27
CA CYS A 22 -41.42 25.25 -24.97
C CYS A 22 -41.61 25.26 -23.44
N ARG A 23 -42.36 26.26 -23.00
CA ARG A 23 -42.98 26.23 -21.68
C ARG A 23 -44.24 25.41 -21.83
N GLN A 24 -44.36 24.33 -21.11
CA GLN A 24 -45.67 23.87 -20.59
C GLN A 24 -45.43 23.01 -19.35
N ASN A 25 -46.06 23.43 -18.26
CA ASN A 25 -46.25 22.68 -17.03
C ASN A 25 -47.13 21.46 -17.32
N GLU A 26 -46.59 20.29 -17.12
CA GLU A 26 -47.44 19.12 -16.82
C GLU A 26 -46.74 18.33 -15.71
N SER A 27 -47.37 18.33 -14.55
CA SER A 27 -47.04 17.51 -13.39
C SER A 27 -47.31 16.05 -13.74
N LEU A 28 -46.30 15.31 -14.10
CA LEU A 28 -46.39 13.86 -14.16
C LEU A 28 -46.23 13.32 -12.75
N VAL A 29 -47.33 12.95 -12.14
CA VAL A 29 -47.35 12.15 -10.92
C VAL A 29 -46.97 10.73 -11.33
N ILE A 30 -45.70 10.39 -11.20
CA ILE A 30 -45.26 9.01 -11.27
C ILE A 30 -45.43 8.41 -9.87
N SER A 31 -46.55 7.75 -9.64
CA SER A 31 -46.69 6.84 -8.53
C SER A 31 -45.90 5.57 -8.81
N GLY A 32 -44.62 5.62 -8.56
CA GLY A 32 -43.73 4.47 -8.53
C GLY A 32 -43.26 4.32 -7.10
N SER A 33 -43.73 3.31 -6.40
CA SER A 33 -43.15 2.85 -5.14
C SER A 33 -41.71 2.37 -5.41
N THR A 34 -40.79 3.30 -5.46
CA THR A 34 -39.36 2.97 -5.28
C THR A 34 -39.17 2.86 -3.79
N SER A 35 -38.90 1.66 -3.31
CA SER A 35 -38.39 1.48 -1.97
C SER A 35 -37.08 2.25 -1.91
N ASP A 36 -37.07 3.44 -1.29
CA ASP A 36 -35.92 4.18 -0.91
C ASP A 36 -35.10 3.36 0.12
N LYS A 37 -34.38 2.37 -0.37
CA LYS A 37 -33.32 1.69 0.36
C LYS A 37 -32.01 2.41 0.16
N ASP A 38 -32.03 3.72 0.01
CA ASP A 38 -30.85 4.50 -0.06
C ASP A 38 -30.32 4.81 1.33
N TRP A 39 -29.15 4.26 1.61
CA TRP A 39 -28.15 4.78 2.57
C TRP A 39 -28.64 5.08 4.00
N THR A 40 -29.77 4.60 4.43
CA THR A 40 -30.20 4.63 5.83
C THR A 40 -29.58 3.50 6.65
N GLY A 41 -28.42 3.04 6.23
CA GLY A 41 -27.62 2.15 7.04
C GLY A 41 -27.35 2.77 8.40
N ASN A 42 -27.59 1.97 9.45
CA ASN A 42 -27.27 2.33 10.81
C ASN A 42 -25.87 3.00 10.86
N LYS A 43 -25.79 4.26 11.33
CA LYS A 43 -24.55 5.04 11.42
C LYS A 43 -23.42 4.26 12.09
N ASN A 44 -23.74 3.39 13.03
CA ASN A 44 -22.76 2.51 13.70
C ASN A 44 -22.20 1.41 12.80
N SER A 45 -22.92 0.95 11.78
CA SER A 45 -22.44 -0.06 10.83
C SER A 45 -21.50 0.56 9.77
N ILE A 46 -21.78 1.79 9.35
CA ILE A 46 -20.96 2.51 8.38
C ILE A 46 -19.56 2.77 8.94
N PHE A 47 -19.47 3.22 10.20
CA PHE A 47 -18.16 3.44 10.85
C PHE A 47 -17.35 2.15 11.02
N LYS A 48 -18.00 1.02 11.31
CA LYS A 48 -17.34 -0.29 11.36
C LYS A 48 -16.83 -0.74 9.98
N THR A 49 -17.63 -0.51 8.94
CA THR A 49 -17.32 -0.93 7.56
C THR A 49 -16.21 -0.09 6.92
N LEU A 50 -16.14 1.20 7.24
CA LEU A 50 -15.11 2.10 6.70
C LEU A 50 -13.78 2.03 7.45
N GLY A 51 -13.65 1.19 8.48
CA GLY A 51 -12.43 1.11 9.29
C GLY A 51 -12.13 2.40 10.06
N ALA A 52 -13.04 3.36 10.04
CA ALA A 52 -13.00 4.57 10.85
C ALA A 52 -13.62 4.28 12.22
N SER A 53 -13.11 3.26 12.92
CA SER A 53 -13.43 3.10 14.34
C SER A 53 -12.72 4.23 15.06
N SER A 54 -13.46 5.33 15.23
CA SER A 54 -13.13 6.34 16.22
C SER A 54 -12.97 5.63 17.58
N HIS A 55 -11.82 5.80 18.20
CA HIS A 55 -11.66 5.87 19.63
C HIS A 55 -12.37 4.81 20.48
N THR A 56 -12.31 3.55 20.12
CA THR A 56 -12.22 2.58 21.18
C THR A 56 -10.78 2.63 21.65
N GLU A 57 -10.59 3.12 22.85
CA GLU A 57 -9.43 2.96 23.70
C GLU A 57 -9.19 1.46 24.02
N LYS A 58 -9.26 0.63 23.01
CA LYS A 58 -8.63 -0.69 23.06
C LYS A 58 -7.17 -0.39 22.82
N GLU A 59 -6.39 -0.57 23.89
CA GLU A 59 -4.95 -0.54 23.94
C GLU A 59 -4.37 -0.89 22.57
N ARG A 60 -3.84 0.14 21.86
CA ARG A 60 -2.97 -0.12 20.73
C ARG A 60 -1.84 -0.95 21.33
N GLU A 61 -1.50 -2.07 20.72
CA GLU A 61 -0.28 -2.78 21.07
C GLU A 61 0.79 -1.71 21.24
N GLU A 62 1.41 -1.64 22.41
CA GLU A 62 2.37 -0.59 22.76
C GLU A 62 3.47 -0.44 21.71
N ASN A 63 3.74 -1.51 20.97
CA ASN A 63 4.79 -1.60 19.95
C ASN A 63 4.28 -1.86 18.53
N ASP A 64 2.97 -1.62 18.24
CA ASP A 64 2.35 -1.68 16.91
C ASP A 64 2.71 -2.98 16.10
N PHE A 65 2.74 -4.14 16.82
CA PHE A 65 3.11 -5.41 16.23
C PHE A 65 1.92 -6.06 15.50
N TYR A 66 2.12 -6.33 14.21
CA TYR A 66 1.18 -7.06 13.35
C TYR A 66 1.93 -8.07 12.48
N ALA A 67 1.64 -9.35 12.65
CA ALA A 67 2.23 -10.39 11.82
C ALA A 67 1.73 -10.31 10.38
N THR A 68 2.65 -10.41 9.43
CA THR A 68 2.33 -10.43 7.99
C THR A 68 1.94 -11.84 7.56
N ASP A 69 0.87 -11.97 6.77
CA ASP A 69 0.48 -13.24 6.16
C ASP A 69 1.64 -13.78 5.31
N PRO A 70 2.12 -15.02 5.53
CA PRO A 70 3.18 -15.63 4.72
C PRO A 70 2.90 -15.57 3.22
N LYS A 71 1.65 -15.65 2.80
CA LYS A 71 1.24 -15.52 1.40
C LYS A 71 1.66 -14.20 0.77
N ALA A 72 1.72 -13.12 1.55
CA ALA A 72 2.19 -11.82 1.06
C ALA A 72 3.66 -11.85 0.62
N ILE A 73 4.50 -12.68 1.29
CA ILE A 73 5.91 -12.84 0.93
C ILE A 73 6.08 -13.75 -0.28
N GLU A 74 5.38 -14.88 -0.32
CA GLU A 74 5.41 -15.78 -1.48
C GLU A 74 5.16 -14.99 -2.76
N LEU A 75 4.05 -14.24 -2.79
CA LEU A 75 3.65 -13.44 -3.93
C LEU A 75 4.65 -12.32 -4.26
N LEU A 76 5.25 -11.67 -3.25
CA LEU A 76 6.29 -10.67 -3.48
C LEU A 76 7.52 -11.29 -4.18
N CYS A 77 7.95 -12.47 -3.75
CA CYS A 77 9.11 -13.16 -4.31
C CYS A 77 8.87 -13.70 -5.74
N GLU A 78 7.61 -13.91 -6.12
CA GLU A 78 7.23 -14.20 -7.51
C GLU A 78 7.38 -12.96 -8.42
N LEU A 79 7.08 -11.77 -7.90
CA LEU A 79 7.04 -10.51 -8.65
C LEU A 79 8.38 -9.79 -8.72
N GLU A 80 9.17 -9.86 -7.64
CA GLU A 80 10.42 -9.13 -7.51
C GLU A 80 11.59 -10.07 -7.19
N LYS A 81 12.76 -9.72 -7.73
CA LYS A 81 14.02 -10.37 -7.34
C LYS A 81 14.77 -9.45 -6.40
N PHE A 82 15.23 -10.02 -5.32
CA PHE A 82 16.00 -9.33 -4.28
C PHE A 82 17.43 -9.84 -4.23
N ASN A 83 18.28 -9.11 -3.50
CA ASN A 83 19.62 -9.55 -3.15
C ASN A 83 19.55 -10.85 -2.33
N GLU A 84 20.58 -11.66 -2.39
CA GLU A 84 20.69 -12.88 -1.59
C GLU A 84 20.55 -12.62 -0.08
N TRP A 85 21.07 -11.47 0.38
CA TRP A 85 20.99 -11.03 1.76
C TRP A 85 19.85 -10.05 1.96
N ILE A 86 18.97 -10.35 2.89
CA ILE A 86 17.83 -9.50 3.25
C ILE A 86 17.89 -9.16 4.73
N TRP A 87 17.61 -7.92 5.06
CA TRP A 87 17.38 -7.50 6.43
C TRP A 87 15.89 -7.28 6.70
N GLU A 88 15.34 -8.06 7.64
CA GLU A 88 14.07 -7.75 8.28
C GLU A 88 14.34 -7.04 9.60
N ASN A 89 14.13 -5.73 9.62
CA ASN A 89 14.55 -4.83 10.69
C ASN A 89 13.44 -4.48 11.70
N ALA A 90 12.31 -5.16 11.61
CA ALA A 90 11.21 -5.15 12.56
C ALA A 90 10.55 -6.55 12.57
N CYS A 91 11.37 -7.56 12.90
CA CYS A 91 11.04 -8.97 12.61
C CYS A 91 9.92 -9.54 13.50
N GLY A 92 9.63 -8.93 14.64
CA GLY A 92 8.64 -9.45 15.56
C GLY A 92 8.92 -10.88 15.96
N GLU A 93 7.96 -11.78 15.75
CA GLU A 93 8.09 -13.23 15.99
C GLU A 93 8.67 -13.99 14.77
N GLY A 94 9.14 -13.27 13.75
CA GLY A 94 9.84 -13.83 12.60
C GLY A 94 8.96 -14.46 11.52
N HIS A 95 7.68 -14.11 11.45
CA HIS A 95 6.78 -14.68 10.44
C HIS A 95 7.24 -14.38 9.02
N LEU A 96 7.65 -13.15 8.76
CA LEU A 96 8.16 -12.69 7.46
C LEU A 96 9.55 -13.29 7.21
N SER A 97 10.47 -13.22 8.18
CA SER A 97 11.82 -13.82 8.06
C SER A 97 11.79 -15.30 7.72
N LYS A 98 10.97 -16.08 8.44
CA LYS A 98 10.86 -17.53 8.21
C LYS A 98 10.37 -17.84 6.80
N GLU A 99 9.46 -17.03 6.26
CA GLU A 99 8.98 -17.22 4.90
C GLU A 99 10.04 -16.84 3.87
N LEU A 100 10.75 -15.72 4.06
CA LEU A 100 11.89 -15.35 3.20
C LEU A 100 12.97 -16.44 3.16
N GLN A 101 13.27 -17.06 4.32
CA GLN A 101 14.23 -18.17 4.40
C GLN A 101 13.75 -19.38 3.58
N LYS A 102 12.45 -19.72 3.62
CA LYS A 102 11.87 -20.78 2.76
C LYS A 102 11.98 -20.45 1.27
N GLN A 103 11.91 -19.16 0.91
CA GLN A 103 12.13 -18.70 -0.46
C GLN A 103 13.62 -18.71 -0.88
N GLY A 104 14.53 -19.09 0.02
CA GLY A 104 15.95 -19.29 -0.25
C GLY A 104 16.85 -18.10 0.07
N TYR A 105 16.32 -17.04 0.68
CA TYR A 105 17.12 -15.87 1.07
C TYR A 105 17.89 -16.08 2.38
N GLN A 106 19.05 -15.42 2.50
CA GLN A 106 19.79 -15.28 3.76
C GLN A 106 19.19 -14.09 4.52
N VAL A 107 18.61 -14.34 5.69
CA VAL A 107 17.86 -13.28 6.40
C VAL A 107 18.54 -12.90 7.70
N TYR A 108 18.98 -11.63 7.80
CA TYR A 108 19.31 -11.01 9.05
C TYR A 108 18.04 -10.41 9.67
N SER A 109 17.64 -10.94 10.82
CA SER A 109 16.39 -10.57 11.50
C SER A 109 16.71 -9.81 12.77
N SER A 110 16.15 -8.61 12.94
CA SER A 110 16.30 -7.82 14.16
C SER A 110 15.01 -7.10 14.54
N ASP A 111 14.86 -6.79 15.80
CA ASP A 111 13.76 -5.99 16.34
C ASP A 111 14.27 -5.14 17.53
N LEU A 112 13.59 -4.05 17.82
CA LEU A 112 13.82 -3.28 19.03
C LEU A 112 13.38 -4.04 20.27
N ILE A 113 12.29 -4.79 20.16
CA ILE A 113 11.65 -5.53 21.24
C ILE A 113 11.99 -7.02 21.10
N ASP A 114 12.36 -7.65 22.22
CA ASP A 114 12.52 -9.09 22.27
C ASP A 114 11.16 -9.80 22.21
N ARG A 115 10.93 -10.54 21.13
CA ARG A 115 9.73 -11.35 20.91
C ARG A 115 10.09 -12.83 20.69
N GLY A 116 11.27 -13.25 21.13
CA GLY A 116 11.77 -14.62 21.03
C GLY A 116 12.26 -15.02 19.64
N TYR A 117 12.53 -14.05 18.75
CA TYR A 117 13.06 -14.31 17.42
C TYR A 117 14.02 -13.20 16.98
N GLY A 118 15.10 -13.60 16.27
CA GLY A 118 16.10 -12.67 15.73
C GLY A 118 16.96 -12.00 16.81
N HIS A 119 17.60 -10.90 16.43
CA HIS A 119 18.43 -10.09 17.32
C HIS A 119 17.59 -8.99 17.94
N SER A 120 17.38 -9.03 19.23
CA SER A 120 16.61 -8.03 19.99
C SER A 120 17.46 -6.83 20.43
N GLY A 121 16.80 -5.73 20.79
CA GLY A 121 17.45 -4.50 21.24
C GLY A 121 18.13 -3.69 20.14
N ILE A 122 17.85 -3.97 18.89
CA ILE A 122 18.39 -3.26 17.73
C ILE A 122 17.42 -2.15 17.30
N ASP A 123 17.75 -0.90 17.60
CA ASP A 123 17.01 0.24 17.07
C ASP A 123 17.47 0.52 15.62
N PHE A 124 16.66 0.10 14.66
CA PHE A 124 16.94 0.31 13.25
C PHE A 124 17.15 1.79 12.89
N LEU A 125 16.42 2.70 13.52
CA LEU A 125 16.51 4.12 13.22
C LEU A 125 17.84 4.75 13.67
N GLN A 126 18.57 4.10 14.57
CA GLN A 126 19.89 4.50 15.03
C GLN A 126 21.04 3.80 14.28
N TYR A 127 20.72 2.89 13.35
CA TYR A 127 21.76 2.20 12.60
C TYR A 127 22.46 3.17 11.62
N ASP A 128 23.80 3.17 11.64
CA ASP A 128 24.64 4.17 10.96
C ASP A 128 25.62 3.59 9.91
N LYS A 129 25.56 2.26 9.69
CA LYS A 129 26.46 1.60 8.74
C LYS A 129 25.72 1.30 7.43
N THR A 130 26.50 1.18 6.35
CA THR A 130 25.95 0.73 5.07
C THR A 130 25.48 -0.72 5.17
N TRP A 131 24.30 -1.00 4.62
CA TRP A 131 23.80 -2.35 4.45
C TRP A 131 24.01 -2.82 3.01
N HIS A 132 24.59 -4.03 2.85
CA HIS A 132 25.01 -4.56 1.54
C HIS A 132 23.99 -5.50 0.89
N GLY A 133 22.79 -5.63 1.44
CA GLY A 133 21.70 -6.41 0.92
C GLY A 133 20.45 -5.57 0.71
N ASP A 134 19.31 -6.22 0.52
CA ASP A 134 18.01 -5.57 0.47
C ASP A 134 17.34 -5.53 1.84
N ILE A 135 16.31 -4.72 1.97
CA ILE A 135 15.48 -4.64 3.18
C ILE A 135 14.06 -5.05 2.81
N ILE A 136 13.50 -6.02 3.54
CA ILE A 136 12.08 -6.39 3.41
C ILE A 136 11.47 -6.43 4.81
N THR A 137 10.44 -5.64 5.05
CA THR A 137 9.85 -5.51 6.38
C THR A 137 8.39 -5.08 6.37
N ASN A 138 7.69 -5.36 7.45
CA ASN A 138 6.44 -4.73 7.83
C ASN A 138 6.74 -3.79 9.02
N PRO A 139 7.06 -2.52 8.76
CA PRO A 139 7.52 -1.63 9.81
C PRO A 139 6.39 -1.21 10.73
N PRO A 140 6.68 -0.75 11.96
CA PRO A 140 5.70 -0.08 12.79
C PRO A 140 5.09 1.11 12.04
N TYR A 141 3.78 1.07 11.76
CA TYR A 141 3.13 2.06 10.85
C TYR A 141 3.28 3.51 11.31
N LYS A 142 3.43 3.72 12.60
CA LYS A 142 3.71 5.04 13.21
C LYS A 142 5.05 5.61 12.71
N PHE A 143 6.03 4.78 12.45
CA PHE A 143 7.38 5.13 12.04
C PHE A 143 7.72 4.74 10.59
N ALA A 144 6.71 4.36 9.80
CA ALA A 144 6.94 3.86 8.44
C ALA A 144 7.72 4.84 7.55
N LYS A 145 7.47 6.15 7.69
CA LYS A 145 8.22 7.18 6.97
C LYS A 145 9.70 7.17 7.36
N GLU A 146 10.00 7.17 8.64
CA GLU A 146 11.35 7.15 9.19
C GLU A 146 12.11 5.87 8.78
N PHE A 147 11.42 4.73 8.77
CA PHE A 147 11.95 3.46 8.28
C PHE A 147 12.32 3.52 6.79
N ILE A 148 11.49 4.15 5.95
CA ILE A 148 11.80 4.35 4.52
C ILE A 148 13.03 5.24 4.35
N GLU A 149 13.04 6.40 5.03
CA GLU A 149 14.15 7.36 4.93
C GLU A 149 15.47 6.72 5.41
N LYS A 150 15.44 6.00 6.54
CA LYS A 150 16.62 5.28 7.05
C LYS A 150 17.06 4.15 6.13
N SER A 151 16.14 3.35 5.60
CA SER A 151 16.48 2.30 4.63
C SER A 151 17.21 2.89 3.42
N LEU A 152 16.67 3.96 2.84
CA LEU A 152 17.28 4.61 1.69
C LEU A 152 18.58 5.35 2.03
N GLU A 153 18.82 5.73 3.29
CA GLU A 153 20.08 6.27 3.75
C GLU A 153 21.19 5.22 3.73
N ILE A 154 20.93 4.03 4.29
CA ILE A 154 21.93 3.00 4.54
C ILE A 154 22.16 2.01 3.40
N LEU A 155 21.18 1.86 2.49
CA LEU A 155 21.28 0.97 1.32
C LEU A 155 22.36 1.45 0.34
N GLN A 156 22.99 0.50 -0.36
CA GLN A 156 23.80 0.79 -1.53
C GLN A 156 22.94 1.11 -2.75
N GLU A 157 23.51 1.86 -3.72
CA GLU A 157 22.85 2.16 -4.98
C GLU A 157 22.37 0.87 -5.68
N GLY A 158 21.13 0.87 -6.15
CA GLY A 158 20.49 -0.27 -6.79
C GLY A 158 19.86 -1.29 -5.84
N ASN A 159 20.20 -1.29 -4.54
CA ASN A 159 19.55 -2.15 -3.57
C ASN A 159 18.14 -1.66 -3.24
N LYS A 160 17.29 -2.59 -2.84
CA LYS A 160 15.86 -2.37 -2.68
C LYS A 160 15.44 -2.33 -1.22
N CYS A 161 14.38 -1.57 -0.98
CA CYS A 161 13.60 -1.61 0.25
C CYS A 161 12.15 -1.93 -0.09
N ALA A 162 11.62 -3.04 0.40
CA ALA A 162 10.22 -3.44 0.26
C ALA A 162 9.51 -3.33 1.61
N MET A 163 8.44 -2.54 1.65
CA MET A 163 7.65 -2.37 2.86
C MET A 163 6.19 -2.74 2.66
N PHE A 164 5.66 -3.56 3.58
CA PHE A 164 4.26 -3.95 3.59
C PHE A 164 3.44 -2.90 4.34
N LEU A 165 2.71 -2.06 3.61
CA LEU A 165 2.03 -0.91 4.18
C LEU A 165 0.55 -0.90 3.82
N LYS A 166 -0.24 -0.23 4.66
CA LYS A 166 -1.63 0.10 4.33
C LYS A 166 -1.68 0.96 3.06
N ILE A 167 -2.61 0.70 2.15
CA ILE A 167 -2.75 1.48 0.91
C ILE A 167 -3.00 2.98 1.21
N GLN A 168 -3.61 3.30 2.34
CA GLN A 168 -3.78 4.68 2.82
C GLN A 168 -2.45 5.40 3.07
N PHE A 169 -1.32 4.69 3.08
CA PHE A 169 -0.01 5.34 3.15
C PHE A 169 0.27 6.26 1.93
N LEU A 170 -0.43 6.08 0.83
CA LEU A 170 -0.37 6.98 -0.33
C LEU A 170 -0.96 8.37 -0.07
N GLU A 171 -1.75 8.53 1.00
CA GLU A 171 -2.43 9.78 1.34
C GLU A 171 -1.63 10.60 2.36
N GLY A 172 -1.75 11.92 2.28
CA GLY A 172 -1.27 12.87 3.29
C GLY A 172 -0.16 13.81 2.82
N LYS A 173 -0.20 15.05 3.32
CA LYS A 173 0.75 16.13 2.94
C LYS A 173 2.22 15.80 3.25
N ALA A 174 2.48 15.15 4.38
CA ALA A 174 3.83 14.75 4.77
C ALA A 174 4.37 13.65 3.83
N ARG A 175 3.51 12.70 3.45
CA ARG A 175 3.87 11.61 2.55
C ARG A 175 4.05 12.08 1.11
N LYS A 176 3.30 13.10 0.66
CA LYS A 176 3.58 13.76 -0.62
C LYS A 176 5.03 14.24 -0.70
N LYS A 177 5.56 14.85 0.38
CA LYS A 177 6.98 15.27 0.42
C LYS A 177 7.94 14.09 0.33
N LEU A 178 7.64 13.00 1.05
CA LEU A 178 8.41 11.77 1.01
C LEU A 178 8.46 11.20 -0.42
N PHE A 179 7.31 11.02 -1.06
CA PHE A 179 7.22 10.46 -2.42
C PHE A 179 7.79 11.38 -3.49
N THR A 180 7.78 12.70 -3.27
CA THR A 180 8.46 13.65 -4.17
C THR A 180 9.98 13.51 -4.09
N LYS A 181 10.52 13.27 -2.88
CA LYS A 181 11.96 13.12 -2.65
C LYS A 181 12.44 11.71 -2.98
N TYR A 182 11.65 10.72 -2.63
CA TYR A 182 11.94 9.30 -2.77
C TYR A 182 10.72 8.58 -3.38
N PRO A 183 10.53 8.66 -4.71
CA PRO A 183 9.44 7.95 -5.34
C PRO A 183 9.65 6.43 -5.19
N PRO A 184 8.64 5.66 -4.76
CA PRO A 184 8.74 4.21 -4.85
C PRO A 184 8.85 3.80 -6.30
N LYS A 185 9.66 2.81 -6.61
CA LYS A 185 9.79 2.28 -7.98
C LYS A 185 8.52 1.59 -8.41
N LYS A 186 7.95 0.77 -7.49
CA LYS A 186 6.71 0.02 -7.72
C LYS A 186 5.84 -0.02 -6.49
N ILE A 187 4.54 -0.15 -6.71
CA ILE A 187 3.55 -0.46 -5.68
C ILE A 187 2.74 -1.65 -6.17
N TYR A 188 2.84 -2.77 -5.47
CA TYR A 188 2.06 -3.96 -5.75
C TYR A 188 0.83 -4.00 -4.88
N VAL A 189 -0.34 -3.84 -5.51
CA VAL A 189 -1.64 -3.86 -4.84
C VAL A 189 -2.23 -5.26 -4.98
N SER A 190 -2.52 -5.90 -3.86
CA SER A 190 -3.17 -7.20 -3.90
C SER A 190 -4.64 -7.07 -4.32
N SER A 191 -5.06 -7.84 -5.33
CA SER A 191 -6.46 -7.92 -5.76
C SER A 191 -7.30 -8.82 -4.85
N SER A 192 -6.66 -9.64 -4.02
CA SER A 192 -7.29 -10.37 -2.91
C SER A 192 -6.80 -9.87 -1.56
N ARG A 193 -7.56 -10.14 -0.51
CA ARG A 193 -7.25 -9.61 0.82
C ARG A 193 -6.05 -10.33 1.44
N LEU A 194 -4.92 -9.63 1.56
CA LEU A 194 -3.79 -10.06 2.40
C LEU A 194 -3.99 -9.55 3.83
N LEU A 195 -3.65 -10.39 4.80
CA LEU A 195 -3.89 -10.09 6.21
C LEU A 195 -2.64 -9.59 6.91
N CYS A 196 -2.86 -8.70 7.85
CA CYS A 196 -1.91 -8.32 8.88
C CYS A 196 -2.61 -8.60 10.22
N ALA A 197 -2.25 -9.70 10.86
CA ALA A 197 -2.96 -10.17 12.05
C ALA A 197 -2.29 -9.68 13.33
N LYS A 198 -3.09 -9.10 14.23
CA LYS A 198 -2.65 -8.82 15.60
C LYS A 198 -2.35 -10.13 16.28
N ASN A 199 -1.17 -10.24 16.92
CA ASN A 199 -0.71 -11.44 17.60
C ASN A 199 -0.76 -12.71 16.73
N ALA A 200 -0.56 -12.57 15.40
CA ALA A 200 -0.57 -13.68 14.44
C ALA A 200 -1.86 -14.52 14.41
N ASP A 201 -2.97 -14.01 14.91
CA ASP A 201 -4.28 -14.71 14.87
C ASP A 201 -4.94 -14.57 13.49
N PHE A 202 -4.38 -15.25 12.49
CA PHE A 202 -4.89 -15.24 11.11
C PHE A 202 -6.25 -15.96 10.99
N ASP A 203 -6.46 -17.02 11.75
CA ASP A 203 -7.68 -17.82 11.67
C ASP A 203 -8.86 -17.10 12.32
N GLY A 204 -8.68 -16.49 13.48
CA GLY A 204 -9.69 -15.65 14.11
C GLY A 204 -10.03 -14.44 13.24
N MET A 205 -9.04 -13.84 12.56
CA MET A 205 -9.27 -12.73 11.64
C MET A 205 -10.04 -13.16 10.39
N LYS A 206 -9.76 -14.32 9.80
CA LYS A 206 -10.51 -14.89 8.67
C LYS A 206 -11.95 -15.21 9.06
N ALA A 207 -12.16 -15.85 10.20
CA ALA A 207 -13.49 -16.17 10.73
C ALA A 207 -14.32 -14.91 11.02
N GLY A 208 -13.68 -13.81 11.43
CA GLY A 208 -14.32 -12.51 11.69
C GLY A 208 -14.61 -11.68 10.42
N GLY A 209 -14.49 -12.24 9.22
CA GLY A 209 -14.76 -11.55 7.94
C GLY A 209 -13.57 -10.80 7.36
N GLY A 210 -12.36 -11.04 7.87
CA GLY A 210 -11.12 -10.45 7.38
C GLY A 210 -10.88 -9.01 7.85
N SER A 211 -9.92 -8.35 7.25
CA SER A 211 -9.55 -6.96 7.54
C SER A 211 -10.28 -5.98 6.62
N ALA A 212 -10.82 -4.89 7.14
CA ALA A 212 -11.31 -3.77 6.33
C ALA A 212 -10.16 -2.97 5.68
N VAL A 213 -8.91 -3.20 6.11
CA VAL A 213 -7.73 -2.49 5.63
C VAL A 213 -7.11 -3.26 4.47
N ALA A 214 -6.85 -2.55 3.36
CA ALA A 214 -6.09 -3.07 2.24
C ALA A 214 -4.60 -2.75 2.43
N TYR A 215 -3.77 -3.72 2.07
CA TYR A 215 -2.31 -3.61 2.13
C TYR A 215 -1.70 -3.74 0.74
N ALA A 216 -0.51 -3.17 0.58
CA ALA A 216 0.29 -3.23 -0.63
C ALA A 216 1.76 -3.33 -0.28
N TRP A 217 2.54 -3.91 -1.19
CA TRP A 217 4.00 -3.81 -1.15
C TRP A 217 4.46 -2.54 -1.84
N PHE A 218 5.21 -1.73 -1.14
CA PHE A 218 5.87 -0.54 -1.66
C PHE A 218 7.34 -0.85 -1.85
N ILE A 219 7.83 -0.75 -3.07
CA ILE A 219 9.21 -1.06 -3.43
C ILE A 219 9.96 0.22 -3.76
N TRP A 220 10.96 0.54 -2.97
CA TRP A 220 11.95 1.56 -3.27
C TRP A 220 13.23 0.91 -3.76
N GLU A 221 13.95 1.58 -4.62
CA GLU A 221 15.30 1.22 -5.03
C GLU A 221 16.19 2.43 -4.82
N LYS A 222 17.31 2.25 -4.15
CA LYS A 222 18.26 3.34 -3.89
C LYS A 222 18.76 3.92 -5.20
N GLY A 223 18.67 5.24 -5.34
CA GLY A 223 19.05 5.96 -6.57
C GLY A 223 17.94 6.08 -7.62
N PHE A 224 16.79 5.42 -7.45
CA PHE A 224 15.69 5.52 -8.41
C PHE A 224 15.10 6.93 -8.47
N GLN A 225 14.97 7.47 -9.71
CA GLN A 225 14.44 8.80 -9.99
C GLN A 225 13.28 8.76 -11.03
N GLY A 226 12.76 7.58 -11.31
CA GLY A 226 11.70 7.38 -12.31
C GLY A 226 10.29 7.68 -11.78
N GLN A 227 9.30 7.33 -12.59
CA GLN A 227 7.91 7.40 -12.19
C GLN A 227 7.51 6.10 -11.47
N THR A 228 6.72 6.24 -10.42
CA THR A 228 6.15 5.09 -9.71
C THR A 228 5.15 4.36 -10.60
N THR A 229 5.27 3.03 -10.72
CA THR A 229 4.26 2.18 -11.32
C THR A 229 3.41 1.50 -10.26
N ILE A 230 2.13 1.30 -10.56
CA ILE A 230 1.20 0.53 -9.73
C ILE A 230 0.82 -0.70 -10.51
N GLU A 231 0.99 -1.87 -9.91
CA GLU A 231 0.68 -3.17 -10.50
C GLU A 231 -0.24 -3.94 -9.56
N TRP A 232 -1.19 -4.70 -10.14
CA TRP A 232 -2.06 -5.58 -9.37
C TRP A 232 -1.56 -7.00 -9.49
N PHE A 233 -1.68 -7.74 -8.40
CA PHE A 233 -1.27 -9.15 -8.34
C PHE A 233 -2.29 -9.96 -7.54
N ASN A 234 -2.24 -11.30 -7.70
CA ASN A 234 -3.06 -12.31 -7.01
C ASN A 234 -4.44 -12.50 -7.64
#